data_f682a2a29dfde2a9dd6e0f04f5b1ab3d
#
_entry.id   f682a2a29dfde2a9dd6e0f04f5b1ab3d
#
_cell.length_a   1.000
_cell.length_b   1.000
_cell.length_c   1.000
_cell.angle_alpha   90.00
_cell.angle_beta   90.00
_cell.angle_gamma   90.00
#
_symmetry.space_group_name_H-M   'P 1'
#
loop_
_entity.id
_entity.type
_entity.pdbx_description
1 polymer ?
#
loop_
_entity_poly.entity_id
_entity_poly.type
_entity_poly.pdbx_seq_one_letter_code
_entity_poly.pdbx_strand_id
1 'polypeptide(L)'
;MVMDKSDSDDSLYLSTISETGHVPVILDHVTQFARGQGLEDTDGLLLVVRELLMNAIVCGNGSDPSLMALVRVRPRSGLFEVQIDDEGEGFDFESLVLVLPEDPQTLTKRGLVLVNELSRDLTFERGGSRVKANVYPDGRSPAAGRRRMGAKV
;
A
#
# COMPACT_ATOMS: atom_id res chain seq x y z
N MET A 1 -16.53 7.85 -3.25
CA MET A 1 -17.36 6.79 -2.64
C MET A 1 -16.49 5.65 -2.17
N VAL A 2 -16.81 5.12 -1.02
CA VAL A 2 -16.10 3.99 -0.45
C VAL A 2 -17.07 2.82 -0.35
N MET A 3 -16.65 1.67 -0.80
CA MET A 3 -17.44 0.43 -0.68
C MET A 3 -16.68 -0.57 0.15
N ASP A 4 -17.36 -1.12 1.14
CA ASP A 4 -16.81 -2.17 1.99
C ASP A 4 -17.41 -3.50 1.55
N LYS A 5 -16.55 -4.45 1.27
CA LYS A 5 -16.97 -5.77 0.83
C LYS A 5 -16.07 -6.81 1.45
N SER A 6 -16.63 -7.62 2.31
CA SER A 6 -15.84 -8.69 2.91
C SER A 6 -16.01 -9.97 2.09
N ASP A 7 -14.99 -10.76 2.12
CA ASP A 7 -14.89 -12.00 1.37
C ASP A 7 -14.84 -13.17 2.32
N SER A 8 -15.06 -14.37 1.81
CA SER A 8 -15.02 -15.59 2.62
C SER A 8 -13.64 -15.88 3.22
N ASP A 9 -12.59 -15.22 2.72
CA ASP A 9 -11.25 -15.38 3.28
C ASP A 9 -10.89 -14.26 4.27
N ASP A 10 -11.91 -13.55 4.77
CA ASP A 10 -11.76 -12.45 5.72
C ASP A 10 -10.95 -11.27 5.21
N SER A 11 -10.89 -11.09 3.91
CA SER A 11 -10.24 -9.93 3.33
C SER A 11 -11.12 -8.69 3.41
N LEU A 12 -10.48 -7.54 3.54
CA LEU A 12 -11.15 -6.25 3.40
C LEU A 12 -10.96 -5.77 1.97
N TYR A 13 -12.05 -5.39 1.33
CA TYR A 13 -12.04 -4.81 -0.02
C TYR A 13 -12.67 -3.43 0.04
N LEU A 14 -11.96 -2.43 -0.45
CA LEU A 14 -12.46 -1.07 -0.52
C LEU A 14 -12.18 -0.50 -1.89
N SER A 15 -13.03 0.40 -2.35
CA SER A 15 -12.75 1.16 -3.56
C SER A 15 -13.04 2.64 -3.30
N THR A 16 -12.29 3.49 -3.96
CA THR A 16 -12.44 4.93 -3.81
C THR A 16 -12.15 5.63 -5.12
N ILE A 17 -12.79 6.77 -5.33
CA ILE A 17 -12.41 7.64 -6.43
C ILE A 17 -11.03 8.23 -6.14
N SER A 18 -10.38 8.73 -7.20
CA SER A 18 -8.99 9.18 -7.10
C SER A 18 -8.90 10.61 -6.61
N GLU A 19 -9.33 10.80 -5.36
CA GLU A 19 -9.20 12.08 -4.67
C GLU A 19 -8.52 11.84 -3.33
N THR A 20 -7.48 12.61 -3.04
CA THR A 20 -6.70 12.41 -1.82
C THR A 20 -7.51 12.62 -0.54
N GLY A 21 -8.58 13.42 -0.61
CA GLY A 21 -9.45 13.63 0.53
C GLY A 21 -10.18 12.37 1.00
N HIS A 22 -10.24 11.34 0.19
CA HIS A 22 -10.87 10.08 0.56
C HIS A 22 -9.92 9.13 1.31
N VAL A 23 -8.63 9.42 1.30
CA VAL A 23 -7.63 8.55 1.96
C VAL A 23 -7.91 8.37 3.44
N PRO A 24 -8.23 9.40 4.23
CA PRO A 24 -8.53 9.19 5.66
C PRO A 24 -9.68 8.22 5.90
N VAL A 25 -10.71 8.24 5.06
CA VAL A 25 -11.84 7.32 5.20
C VAL A 25 -11.39 5.88 4.98
N ILE A 26 -10.57 5.67 3.94
CA ILE A 26 -10.00 4.34 3.68
C ILE A 26 -9.18 3.87 4.89
N LEU A 27 -8.34 4.74 5.44
CA LEU A 27 -7.50 4.37 6.57
C LEU A 27 -8.33 4.04 7.82
N ASP A 28 -9.46 4.71 8.03
CA ASP A 28 -10.35 4.38 9.14
C ASP A 28 -10.90 2.96 8.99
N HIS A 29 -11.32 2.59 7.78
CA HIS A 29 -11.80 1.23 7.52
C HIS A 29 -10.72 0.20 7.75
N VAL A 30 -9.50 0.49 7.29
CA VAL A 30 -8.37 -0.43 7.49
C VAL A 30 -8.06 -0.58 8.97
N THR A 31 -8.09 0.52 9.74
CA THR A 31 -7.85 0.49 11.18
C THR A 31 -8.85 -0.43 11.87
N GLN A 32 -10.13 -0.25 11.58
CA GLN A 32 -11.18 -1.05 12.22
C GLN A 32 -11.04 -2.53 11.85
N PHE A 33 -10.74 -2.81 10.59
CA PHE A 33 -10.53 -4.17 10.15
C PHE A 33 -9.35 -4.82 10.86
N ALA A 34 -8.22 -4.12 10.90
CA ALA A 34 -7.00 -4.66 11.52
C ALA A 34 -7.19 -4.93 13.00
N ARG A 35 -7.87 -4.01 13.69
CA ARG A 35 -8.17 -4.21 15.12
C ARG A 35 -9.09 -5.38 15.34
N GLY A 36 -10.06 -5.58 14.46
CA GLY A 36 -10.92 -6.76 14.51
C GLY A 36 -10.16 -8.05 14.30
N GLN A 37 -9.00 -7.99 13.64
CA GLN A 37 -8.13 -9.14 13.47
C GLN A 37 -7.10 -9.28 14.61
N GLY A 38 -7.20 -8.44 15.63
CA GLY A 38 -6.33 -8.53 16.79
C GLY A 38 -5.08 -7.66 16.77
N LEU A 39 -4.93 -6.82 15.75
CA LEU A 39 -3.78 -5.93 15.66
C LEU A 39 -4.02 -4.69 16.51
N GLU A 40 -3.16 -4.45 17.50
CA GLU A 40 -3.28 -3.28 18.36
C GLU A 40 -2.57 -2.06 17.79
N ASP A 41 -1.34 -2.24 17.35
CA ASP A 41 -0.55 -1.15 16.76
C ASP A 41 -0.71 -1.20 15.26
N THR A 42 -1.50 -0.27 14.73
CA THR A 42 -1.83 -0.23 13.30
C THR A 42 -0.93 0.71 12.50
N ASP A 43 0.01 1.40 13.15
CA ASP A 43 0.78 2.47 12.49
C ASP A 43 1.51 2.02 11.25
N GLY A 44 2.21 0.89 11.32
CA GLY A 44 2.96 0.39 10.17
C GLY A 44 2.06 0.02 9.00
N LEU A 45 0.97 -0.68 9.30
CA LEU A 45 0.01 -1.06 8.26
C LEU A 45 -0.62 0.18 7.61
N LEU A 46 -1.02 1.15 8.43
CA LEU A 46 -1.65 2.35 7.90
C LEU A 46 -0.67 3.17 7.05
N LEU A 47 0.59 3.22 7.46
CA LEU A 47 1.58 3.93 6.66
C LEU A 47 1.73 3.28 5.28
N VAL A 48 1.83 1.96 5.24
CA VAL A 48 1.96 1.23 3.96
C VAL A 48 0.73 1.47 3.09
N VAL A 49 -0.46 1.31 3.63
CA VAL A 49 -1.69 1.53 2.85
C VAL A 49 -1.75 2.97 2.35
N ARG A 50 -1.45 3.92 3.22
CA ARG A 50 -1.51 5.34 2.86
C ARG A 50 -0.57 5.66 1.71
N GLU A 51 0.70 5.23 1.82
CA GLU A 51 1.69 5.56 0.79
C GLU A 51 1.37 4.89 -0.55
N LEU A 52 0.97 3.65 -0.51
CA LEU A 52 0.61 2.95 -1.75
C LEU A 52 -0.66 3.52 -2.37
N LEU A 53 -1.63 3.87 -1.56
CA LEU A 53 -2.88 4.43 -2.06
C LEU A 53 -2.65 5.84 -2.63
N MET A 54 -1.84 6.65 -1.96
CA MET A 54 -1.50 7.98 -2.49
C MET A 54 -0.81 7.88 -3.85
N ASN A 55 0.11 6.92 -3.98
CA ASN A 55 0.76 6.70 -5.27
C ASN A 55 -0.24 6.27 -6.35
N ALA A 56 -1.18 5.40 -5.99
CA ALA A 56 -2.19 4.96 -6.95
C ALA A 56 -3.08 6.12 -7.39
N ILE A 57 -3.50 6.96 -6.46
CA ILE A 57 -4.38 8.08 -6.77
C ILE A 57 -3.65 9.15 -7.57
N VAL A 58 -2.49 9.57 -7.09
CA VAL A 58 -1.80 10.73 -7.65
C VAL A 58 -1.00 10.35 -8.89
N CYS A 59 -0.19 9.31 -8.80
CA CYS A 59 0.71 8.92 -9.89
C CYS A 59 0.06 7.95 -10.85
N GLY A 60 -0.62 6.92 -10.34
CA GLY A 60 -1.27 5.93 -11.19
C GLY A 60 -2.43 6.52 -11.96
N ASN A 61 -3.38 7.11 -11.24
CA ASN A 61 -4.61 7.64 -11.82
C ASN A 61 -4.54 9.13 -12.14
N GLY A 62 -3.43 9.79 -11.85
CA GLY A 62 -3.26 11.22 -12.14
C GLY A 62 -4.29 12.11 -11.46
N SER A 63 -4.77 11.73 -10.30
CA SER A 63 -5.80 12.45 -9.54
C SER A 63 -7.10 12.65 -10.34
N ASP A 64 -7.37 11.73 -11.27
CA ASP A 64 -8.59 11.80 -12.08
C ASP A 64 -9.73 11.13 -11.33
N PRO A 65 -10.76 11.90 -10.90
CA PRO A 65 -11.85 11.32 -10.09
C PRO A 65 -12.74 10.34 -10.86
N SER A 66 -12.60 10.25 -12.18
CA SER A 66 -13.32 9.25 -12.95
C SER A 66 -12.66 7.87 -12.87
N LEU A 67 -11.43 7.79 -12.34
CA LEU A 67 -10.71 6.53 -12.20
C LEU A 67 -10.75 6.09 -10.73
N MET A 68 -10.83 4.79 -10.53
CA MET A 68 -10.95 4.20 -9.20
C MET A 68 -9.62 3.63 -8.73
N ALA A 69 -9.42 3.65 -7.43
CA ALA A 69 -8.35 2.91 -6.77
C ALA A 69 -9.00 1.84 -5.89
N LEU A 70 -8.42 0.66 -5.88
CA LEU A 70 -8.93 -0.48 -5.13
C LEU A 70 -7.92 -0.87 -4.06
N VAL A 71 -8.41 -1.14 -2.85
CA VAL A 71 -7.58 -1.53 -1.71
C VAL A 71 -8.05 -2.89 -1.24
N ARG A 72 -7.13 -3.82 -1.10
CA ARG A 72 -7.38 -5.10 -0.48
C ARG A 72 -6.39 -5.31 0.64
N VAL A 73 -6.90 -5.67 1.82
CA VAL A 73 -6.05 -6.05 2.96
C VAL A 73 -6.46 -7.45 3.37
N ARG A 74 -5.52 -8.37 3.33
CA ARG A 74 -5.80 -9.78 3.61
C ARG A 74 -4.92 -10.28 4.74
N PRO A 75 -5.53 -10.78 5.84
CA PRO A 75 -4.72 -11.41 6.88
C PRO A 75 -4.16 -12.73 6.36
N ARG A 76 -2.87 -12.90 6.56
CA ARG A 76 -2.16 -14.12 6.24
C ARG A 76 -1.41 -14.55 7.49
N SER A 77 -0.89 -15.77 7.48
CA SER A 77 -0.18 -16.32 8.60
C SER A 77 0.88 -15.36 9.13
N GLY A 78 0.57 -14.64 10.22
CA GLY A 78 1.52 -13.72 10.86
C GLY A 78 1.76 -12.39 10.15
N LEU A 79 0.95 -12.06 9.13
CA LEU A 79 1.13 -10.79 8.43
C LEU A 79 -0.17 -10.34 7.78
N PHE A 80 -0.15 -9.13 7.22
CA PHE A 80 -1.22 -8.61 6.37
C PHE A 80 -0.68 -8.39 4.97
N GLU A 81 -1.35 -8.93 3.97
CA GLU A 81 -1.03 -8.65 2.58
C GLU A 81 -1.85 -7.46 2.13
N VAL A 82 -1.17 -6.42 1.64
CA VAL A 82 -1.81 -5.22 1.12
C VAL A 82 -1.68 -5.24 -0.40
N GLN A 83 -2.78 -5.02 -1.09
CA GLN A 83 -2.79 -4.89 -2.54
C GLN A 83 -3.54 -3.61 -2.90
N ILE A 84 -2.93 -2.80 -3.73
CA ILE A 84 -3.54 -1.56 -4.22
C ILE A 84 -3.51 -1.61 -5.74
N ASP A 85 -4.67 -1.41 -6.35
CA ASP A 85 -4.81 -1.35 -7.81
C ASP A 85 -5.26 0.03 -8.23
N ASP A 86 -4.71 0.53 -9.31
CA ASP A 86 -5.23 1.72 -9.96
C ASP A 86 -5.66 1.39 -11.39
N GLU A 87 -6.33 2.32 -12.05
CA GLU A 87 -6.82 2.16 -13.41
C GLU A 87 -5.97 2.91 -14.43
N GLY A 88 -4.80 3.38 -14.00
CA GLY A 88 -3.89 4.08 -14.88
C GLY A 88 -3.12 3.14 -15.79
N GLU A 89 -2.20 3.72 -16.53
CA GLU A 89 -1.39 2.98 -17.51
C GLU A 89 -0.20 2.28 -16.88
N GLY A 90 0.01 2.44 -15.57
CA GLY A 90 1.18 1.91 -14.91
C GLY A 90 2.34 2.90 -14.97
N PHE A 91 3.51 2.45 -14.56
CA PHE A 91 4.71 3.27 -14.57
C PHE A 91 5.95 2.38 -14.64
N ASP A 92 7.08 2.99 -14.95
CA ASP A 92 8.34 2.27 -15.07
C ASP A 92 8.90 1.92 -13.69
N PHE A 93 8.34 0.88 -13.08
CA PHE A 93 8.79 0.45 -11.76
C PHE A 93 10.14 -0.28 -11.82
N GLU A 94 10.54 -0.76 -13.00
CA GLU A 94 11.79 -1.49 -13.12
C GLU A 94 13.01 -0.59 -12.92
N SER A 95 12.85 0.71 -13.14
CA SER A 95 13.94 1.66 -12.92
C SER A 95 13.90 2.28 -11.52
N LEU A 96 13.02 1.82 -10.64
CA LEU A 96 12.95 2.32 -9.28
C LEU A 96 14.20 1.96 -8.48
N VAL A 97 14.72 2.95 -7.78
CA VAL A 97 15.77 2.74 -6.80
C VAL A 97 15.18 3.06 -5.43
N LEU A 98 15.01 2.04 -4.60
CA LEU A 98 14.31 2.18 -3.32
C LEU A 98 15.29 2.53 -2.20
N VAL A 99 15.98 3.66 -2.37
CA VAL A 99 16.80 4.27 -1.34
C VAL A 99 16.29 5.68 -1.08
N LEU A 100 16.56 6.21 0.10
CA LEU A 100 16.11 7.55 0.42
C LEU A 100 16.76 8.55 -0.54
N PRO A 101 15.95 9.37 -1.22
CA PRO A 101 16.50 10.37 -2.12
C PRO A 101 17.20 11.48 -1.33
N GLU A 102 18.28 12.01 -1.91
CA GLU A 102 18.95 13.16 -1.33
C GLU A 102 18.11 14.42 -1.48
N ASP A 103 17.33 14.49 -2.55
CA ASP A 103 16.47 15.63 -2.83
C ASP A 103 15.15 15.46 -2.10
N PRO A 104 14.82 16.30 -1.12
CA PRO A 104 13.55 16.16 -0.39
C PRO A 104 12.31 16.43 -1.25
N GLN A 105 12.50 16.90 -2.49
CA GLN A 105 11.36 17.12 -3.38
C GLN A 105 10.89 15.85 -4.07
N THR A 106 11.63 14.75 -3.99
CA THR A 106 11.20 13.47 -4.54
C THR A 106 10.36 12.70 -3.54
N LEU A 107 9.22 13.28 -3.18
CA LEU A 107 8.38 12.72 -2.10
C LEU A 107 7.76 11.37 -2.43
N THR A 108 7.39 11.17 -3.69
CA THR A 108 6.78 9.90 -4.12
C THR A 108 7.74 8.74 -3.91
N LYS A 109 9.00 8.92 -4.29
CA LYS A 109 10.00 7.88 -4.09
C LYS A 109 10.28 7.66 -2.61
N ARG A 110 10.21 8.72 -1.81
CA ARG A 110 10.40 8.59 -0.35
C ARG A 110 9.32 7.71 0.26
N GLY A 111 8.07 7.86 -0.18
CA GLY A 111 6.99 7.01 0.30
C GLY A 111 7.23 5.54 0.00
N LEU A 112 7.68 5.23 -1.21
CA LEU A 112 7.97 3.84 -1.59
C LEU A 112 9.16 3.28 -0.82
N VAL A 113 10.14 4.11 -0.50
CA VAL A 113 11.27 3.67 0.34
C VAL A 113 10.75 3.27 1.72
N LEU A 114 9.88 4.08 2.30
CA LEU A 114 9.29 3.76 3.60
C LEU A 114 8.48 2.46 3.56
N VAL A 115 7.71 2.26 2.50
CA VAL A 115 6.97 1.02 2.33
C VAL A 115 7.92 -0.16 2.27
N ASN A 116 9.00 -0.04 1.50
CA ASN A 116 9.98 -1.10 1.38
C ASN A 116 10.64 -1.44 2.71
N GLU A 117 10.83 -0.43 3.58
CA GLU A 117 11.41 -0.64 4.90
C GLU A 117 10.46 -1.35 5.86
N LEU A 118 9.15 -1.09 5.73
CA LEU A 118 8.14 -1.58 6.65
C LEU A 118 7.47 -2.87 6.18
N SER A 119 7.79 -3.34 4.99
CA SER A 119 7.12 -4.50 4.41
C SER A 119 8.14 -5.44 3.79
N ARG A 120 7.64 -6.58 3.34
CA ARG A 120 8.43 -7.54 2.56
C ARG A 120 7.71 -7.82 1.26
N ASP A 121 8.47 -8.33 0.30
CA ASP A 121 7.92 -8.79 -0.97
C ASP A 121 7.12 -7.70 -1.69
N LEU A 122 7.64 -6.46 -1.63
CA LEU A 122 7.05 -5.37 -2.40
C LEU A 122 7.19 -5.72 -3.88
N THR A 123 6.06 -5.90 -4.54
CA THR A 123 6.03 -6.30 -5.95
C THR A 123 5.06 -5.41 -6.71
N PHE A 124 5.39 -5.22 -7.99
CA PHE A 124 4.53 -4.49 -8.92
C PHE A 124 4.07 -5.46 -10.01
N GLU A 125 2.79 -5.40 -10.34
CA GLU A 125 2.19 -6.24 -11.37
C GLU A 125 1.39 -5.38 -12.32
N ARG A 126 0.96 -5.96 -13.44
CA ARG A 126 0.11 -5.27 -14.42
C ARG A 126 0.72 -3.96 -14.89
N GLY A 127 2.03 -3.98 -15.17
CA GLY A 127 2.72 -2.80 -15.67
C GLY A 127 2.88 -1.69 -14.65
N GLY A 128 2.74 -1.99 -13.37
CA GLY A 128 2.85 -1.01 -12.30
C GLY A 128 1.52 -0.53 -11.74
N SER A 129 0.39 -0.94 -12.33
CA SER A 129 -0.92 -0.52 -11.86
C SER A 129 -1.42 -1.34 -10.68
N ARG A 130 -0.73 -2.40 -10.32
CA ARG A 130 -1.00 -3.19 -9.11
C ARG A 130 0.27 -3.29 -8.30
N VAL A 131 0.17 -3.00 -7.00
CA VAL A 131 1.28 -3.15 -6.08
C VAL A 131 0.84 -4.01 -4.90
N LYS A 132 1.73 -4.89 -4.45
CA LYS A 132 1.50 -5.75 -3.29
C LYS A 132 2.65 -5.60 -2.31
N ALA A 133 2.33 -5.69 -1.02
CA ALA A 133 3.33 -5.66 0.03
C ALA A 133 2.82 -6.48 1.20
N ASN A 134 3.73 -7.16 1.89
CA ASN A 134 3.42 -7.92 3.10
C ASN A 134 3.87 -7.13 4.32
N VAL A 135 2.94 -6.84 5.23
CA VAL A 135 3.21 -6.02 6.40
C VAL A 135 3.08 -6.88 7.65
N TYR A 136 4.09 -6.84 8.49
CA TYR A 136 4.08 -7.61 9.73
C TYR A 136 3.34 -6.84 10.83
N PRO A 137 2.65 -7.56 11.75
CA PRO A 137 1.76 -6.92 12.71
C PRO A 137 2.40 -5.87 13.61
N ASP A 138 3.69 -6.03 13.93
CA ASP A 138 4.39 -5.09 14.80
C ASP A 138 5.20 -4.07 14.01
N GLY A 139 4.99 -4.00 12.71
CA GLY A 139 5.72 -3.08 11.84
C GLY A 139 7.16 -3.51 11.60
N ARG A 140 7.52 -4.74 11.98
CA ARG A 140 8.87 -5.25 11.79
C ARG A 140 8.82 -6.60 11.13
N SER A 141 9.69 -6.78 10.16
CA SER A 141 9.90 -8.06 9.52
C SER A 141 10.80 -8.93 10.42
N PRO A 142 10.59 -10.25 10.46
CA PRO A 142 11.53 -11.14 11.15
C PRO A 142 12.96 -10.99 10.64
N ALA A 143 13.14 -10.50 9.42
CA ALA A 143 14.45 -10.29 8.82
C ALA A 143 14.81 -8.80 8.74
N ALA A 144 14.30 -7.98 9.65
CA ALA A 144 14.45 -6.53 9.57
C ALA A 144 15.91 -6.09 9.42
N GLY A 145 16.82 -6.72 10.16
CA GLY A 145 18.24 -6.35 10.10
C GLY A 145 18.94 -6.79 8.81
N ARG A 146 18.28 -7.54 7.96
CA ARG A 146 18.88 -8.07 6.74
C ARG A 146 18.08 -7.74 5.50
N ARG A 147 17.15 -6.82 5.61
CA ARG A 147 16.33 -6.43 4.48
C ARG A 147 17.18 -5.81 3.39
N ARG A 148 16.88 -6.17 2.16
CA ARG A 148 17.54 -5.57 1.01
C ARG A 148 16.65 -4.53 0.38
N MET A 149 17.23 -3.39 0.15
CA MET A 149 16.54 -2.31 -0.54
C MET A 149 16.44 -2.62 -2.03
N GLY A 150 15.29 -2.33 -2.59
CA GLY A 150 15.10 -2.44 -4.02
C GLY A 150 15.06 -3.84 -4.60
N ALA A 151 15.10 -4.84 -3.74
CA ALA A 151 15.06 -6.22 -4.20
C ALA A 151 13.68 -6.56 -4.67
N LYS A 152 13.29 -7.07 -5.67
CA LYS A 152 11.93 -7.50 -6.04
C LYS A 152 11.06 -6.38 -6.57
N VAL A 153 11.64 -5.47 -7.21
CA VAL A 153 10.84 -4.45 -7.86
C VAL A 153 10.50 -4.89 -9.28
#